data_3d7efd47ffa6b3780b232978657e3cc9
#
_entry.id   3d7efd47ffa6b3780b232978657e3cc9
#
_cell.length_a   1.000
_cell.length_b   1.000
_cell.length_c   1.000
_cell.angle_alpha   90.00
_cell.angle_beta   90.00
_cell.angle_gamma   90.00
#
_symmetry.space_group_name_H-M   'P 1'
#
loop_
_entity.id
_entity.type
_entity.pdbx_description
1 polymer ?
#
loop_
_entity_poly.entity_id
_entity_poly.type
_entity_poly.pdbx_seq_one_letter_code
_entity_poly.pdbx_strand_id
1 'polypeptide(L)'
;MLRTPAEPVRDFDAELRRLVKDLTETMLDAPGAGLAAPQIGVGLRVFTYHVDDHEPGHLINPSLDLSKEEDEDDEGCLSFPGLVYPVKRAWGVVAKGFNMYGDPVTVEGTELLARCIQHETDHLDGVLFIDRMDDAQRKAAMKAIRDAEWWGDPVPRVRVSPHKTHGQAF
;
A
#
# COMPACT_ATOMS: atom_id res chain seq x y z
N MET A 1 6.34 -8.55 -10.80
CA MET A 1 4.95 -8.51 -10.29
C MET A 1 4.52 -7.12 -9.80
N LEU A 2 5.31 -6.40 -9.02
CA LEU A 2 4.93 -5.07 -8.50
C LEU A 2 4.65 -4.01 -9.59
N ARG A 3 5.19 -4.19 -10.78
CA ARG A 3 4.99 -3.31 -11.94
C ARG A 3 3.83 -3.75 -12.84
N THR A 4 3.19 -4.88 -12.54
CA THR A 4 2.09 -5.42 -13.35
C THR A 4 0.77 -5.01 -12.72
N PRO A 5 -0.16 -4.37 -13.48
CA PRO A 5 -1.50 -4.09 -12.98
C PRO A 5 -2.20 -5.37 -12.52
N ALA A 6 -2.86 -5.31 -11.38
CA ALA A 6 -3.60 -6.42 -10.81
C ALA A 6 -4.98 -6.58 -11.49
N GLU A 7 -5.45 -7.81 -11.57
CA GLU A 7 -6.75 -8.14 -12.16
C GLU A 7 -7.89 -7.86 -11.17
N PRO A 8 -9.05 -7.39 -11.66
CA PRO A 8 -10.24 -7.26 -10.82
C PRO A 8 -10.67 -8.61 -10.23
N VAL A 9 -11.12 -8.56 -8.99
CA VAL A 9 -11.76 -9.71 -8.34
C VAL A 9 -13.15 -9.88 -8.95
N ARG A 10 -13.50 -11.10 -9.35
CA ARG A 10 -14.79 -11.46 -9.93
C ARG A 10 -15.60 -12.39 -9.03
N ASP A 11 -14.91 -13.25 -8.28
CA ASP A 11 -15.52 -14.25 -7.41
C ASP A 11 -15.26 -13.90 -5.94
N PHE A 12 -16.34 -13.64 -5.22
CA PHE A 12 -16.29 -13.32 -3.79
C PHE A 12 -16.54 -14.58 -2.96
N ASP A 13 -15.56 -15.46 -2.98
CA ASP A 13 -15.61 -16.82 -2.44
C ASP A 13 -14.73 -17.02 -1.20
N ALA A 14 -14.62 -18.27 -0.74
CA ALA A 14 -13.83 -18.63 0.41
C ALA A 14 -12.33 -18.38 0.20
N GLU A 15 -11.81 -18.51 -1.02
CA GLU A 15 -10.40 -18.22 -1.34
C GLU A 15 -10.09 -16.73 -1.19
N LEU A 16 -11.02 -15.87 -1.62
CA LEU A 16 -10.89 -14.43 -1.43
C LEU A 16 -10.86 -14.05 0.06
N ARG A 17 -11.74 -14.63 0.85
CA ARG A 17 -11.76 -14.39 2.30
C ARG A 17 -10.45 -14.84 2.97
N ARG A 18 -9.89 -15.94 2.51
CA ARG A 18 -8.60 -16.44 2.97
C ARG A 18 -7.47 -15.50 2.59
N LEU A 19 -7.48 -14.97 1.37
CA LEU A 19 -6.52 -13.97 0.91
C LEU A 19 -6.57 -12.70 1.77
N VAL A 20 -7.75 -12.18 2.07
CA VAL A 20 -7.92 -10.99 2.93
C VAL A 20 -7.38 -11.27 4.33
N LYS A 21 -7.64 -12.45 4.88
CA LYS A 21 -7.10 -12.86 6.18
C LYS A 21 -5.57 -12.92 6.15
N ASP A 22 -4.98 -13.56 5.16
CA ASP A 22 -3.54 -13.69 5.02
C ASP A 22 -2.85 -12.34 4.85
N LEU A 23 -3.44 -11.43 4.06
CA LEU A 23 -2.96 -10.06 3.90
C LEU A 23 -2.98 -9.30 5.22
N THR A 24 -4.08 -9.39 5.95
CA THR A 24 -4.26 -8.70 7.22
C THR A 24 -3.24 -9.19 8.25
N GLU A 25 -3.08 -10.49 8.39
CA GLU A 25 -2.11 -11.10 9.31
C GLU A 25 -0.67 -10.71 8.94
N THR A 26 -0.33 -10.77 7.66
CA THR A 26 1.01 -10.38 7.17
C THR A 26 1.29 -8.91 7.44
N MET A 27 0.33 -8.04 7.18
CA MET A 27 0.43 -6.60 7.44
C MET A 27 0.66 -6.32 8.93
N LEU A 28 -0.08 -6.97 9.80
CA LEU A 28 0.04 -6.79 11.26
C LEU A 28 1.38 -7.31 11.79
N ASP A 29 1.88 -8.43 11.27
CA ASP A 29 3.19 -8.98 11.62
C ASP A 29 4.35 -8.10 11.16
N ALA A 30 4.20 -7.43 10.03
CA ALA A 30 5.21 -6.55 9.46
C ALA A 30 5.25 -5.14 10.07
N PRO A 31 4.53 -4.85 11.12
CA PRO A 31 3.67 -3.72 11.46
C PRO A 31 3.58 -2.65 10.37
N GLY A 32 2.85 -2.98 9.32
CA GLY A 32 2.56 -2.07 8.19
C GLY A 32 1.25 -1.32 8.39
N ALA A 33 1.14 -0.15 7.76
CA ALA A 33 -0.12 0.60 7.66
C ALA A 33 -0.99 0.09 6.52
N GLY A 34 -0.41 -0.59 5.53
CA GLY A 34 -1.12 -1.18 4.42
C GLY A 34 -0.33 -2.31 3.76
N LEU A 35 -1.04 -3.17 3.05
CA LEU A 35 -0.44 -4.24 2.25
C LEU A 35 -1.38 -4.64 1.12
N ALA A 36 -0.85 -4.67 -0.10
CA ALA A 36 -1.58 -5.05 -1.30
C ALA A 36 -1.25 -6.49 -1.74
N ALA A 37 -2.23 -7.17 -2.32
CA ALA A 37 -2.08 -8.55 -2.77
C ALA A 37 -0.88 -8.78 -3.71
N PRO A 38 -0.56 -7.89 -4.66
CA PRO A 38 0.66 -8.05 -5.47
C PRO A 38 1.95 -8.14 -4.68
N GLN A 39 2.02 -7.53 -3.48
CA GLN A 39 3.21 -7.57 -2.63
C GLN A 39 3.46 -8.96 -2.02
N ILE A 40 2.45 -9.80 -1.93
CA ILE A 40 2.59 -11.21 -1.51
C ILE A 40 2.45 -12.19 -2.69
N GLY A 41 2.57 -11.71 -3.92
CA GLY A 41 2.59 -12.55 -5.12
C GLY A 41 1.21 -12.88 -5.70
N VAL A 42 0.15 -12.20 -5.27
CA VAL A 42 -1.21 -12.41 -5.78
C VAL A 42 -1.65 -11.23 -6.62
N GLY A 43 -1.88 -11.45 -7.92
CA GLY A 43 -2.22 -10.40 -8.89
C GLY A 43 -3.69 -10.01 -8.90
N LEU A 44 -4.29 -9.78 -7.74
CA LEU A 44 -5.69 -9.37 -7.59
C LEU A 44 -5.80 -7.97 -6.95
N ARG A 45 -6.85 -7.24 -7.32
CA ARG A 45 -7.12 -5.89 -6.82
C ARG A 45 -7.71 -5.92 -5.41
N VAL A 46 -6.85 -6.26 -4.45
CA VAL A 46 -7.18 -6.37 -3.03
C VAL A 46 -6.07 -5.73 -2.21
N PHE A 47 -6.42 -4.91 -1.23
CA PHE A 47 -5.48 -4.47 -0.21
C PHE A 47 -6.12 -4.42 1.18
N THR A 48 -5.27 -4.45 2.19
CA THR A 48 -5.63 -4.23 3.59
C THR A 48 -4.96 -2.97 4.10
N TYR A 49 -5.52 -2.35 5.13
CA TYR A 49 -4.97 -1.17 5.77
C TYR A 49 -5.27 -1.17 7.26
N HIS A 50 -4.38 -0.56 8.03
CA HIS A 50 -4.51 -0.40 9.48
C HIS A 50 -3.79 0.88 9.87
N VAL A 51 -4.55 1.94 10.06
CA VAL A 51 -4.02 3.27 10.35
C VAL A 51 -4.54 3.72 11.71
N ASP A 52 -3.62 4.20 12.56
CA ASP A 52 -3.89 4.64 13.92
C ASP A 52 -4.52 3.51 14.76
N ASP A 53 -5.42 3.86 15.69
CA ASP A 53 -6.08 2.92 16.59
C ASP A 53 -7.36 2.30 16.02
N HIS A 54 -7.59 2.46 14.72
CA HIS A 54 -8.75 1.86 14.07
C HIS A 54 -8.55 0.37 13.84
N GLU A 55 -9.67 -0.36 13.73
CA GLU A 55 -9.62 -1.76 13.32
C GLU A 55 -9.06 -1.90 11.90
N PRO A 56 -8.35 -3.00 11.60
CA PRO A 56 -7.89 -3.28 10.25
C PRO A 56 -9.06 -3.32 9.27
N GLY A 57 -8.86 -2.68 8.11
CA GLY A 57 -9.82 -2.68 7.02
C GLY A 57 -9.26 -3.33 5.76
N HIS A 58 -10.11 -3.58 4.81
CA HIS A 58 -9.73 -4.04 3.47
C HIS A 58 -10.63 -3.44 2.41
N LEU A 59 -10.14 -3.40 1.16
CA LEU A 59 -10.90 -2.88 0.04
C LEU A 59 -10.57 -3.68 -1.22
N ILE A 60 -11.60 -4.01 -1.98
CA ILE A 60 -11.53 -4.83 -3.19
C ILE A 60 -12.05 -4.02 -4.37
N ASN A 61 -11.35 -4.06 -5.50
CA ASN A 61 -11.66 -3.32 -6.71
C ASN A 61 -11.88 -1.82 -6.44
N PRO A 62 -10.91 -1.13 -5.83
CA PRO A 62 -11.10 0.25 -5.41
C PRO A 62 -11.18 1.23 -6.58
N SER A 63 -11.99 2.27 -6.40
CA SER A 63 -12.06 3.46 -7.22
C SER A 63 -11.92 4.68 -6.31
N LEU A 64 -11.03 5.62 -6.63
CA LEU A 64 -10.71 6.75 -5.78
C LEU A 64 -11.19 8.08 -6.36
N ASP A 65 -11.82 8.88 -5.52
CA ASP A 65 -12.01 10.31 -5.73
C ASP A 65 -11.04 11.07 -4.83
N LEU A 66 -10.14 11.84 -5.43
CA LEU A 66 -9.07 12.54 -4.73
C LEU A 66 -9.42 14.01 -4.51
N SER A 67 -9.06 14.55 -3.34
CA SER A 67 -9.16 15.98 -3.08
C SER A 67 -8.21 16.78 -3.98
N LYS A 68 -8.53 18.06 -4.17
CA LYS A 68 -7.63 19.00 -4.88
C LYS A 68 -6.46 19.41 -3.99
N GLU A 69 -6.66 19.44 -2.69
CA GLU A 69 -5.61 19.71 -1.73
C GLU A 69 -4.62 18.56 -1.72
N GLU A 70 -3.34 18.89 -1.68
CA GLU A 70 -2.24 17.94 -1.61
C GLU A 70 -1.47 18.12 -0.30
N ASP A 71 -0.83 17.05 0.12
CA ASP A 71 0.03 16.99 1.28
C ASP A 71 1.34 16.30 0.90
N GLU A 72 2.46 16.83 1.38
CA GLU A 72 3.77 16.22 1.19
C GLU A 72 4.29 15.74 2.55
N ASP A 73 4.45 14.44 2.68
CA ASP A 73 4.95 13.82 3.90
C ASP A 73 5.79 12.59 3.56
N ASP A 74 6.55 12.13 4.53
CA ASP A 74 7.41 10.96 4.37
C ASP A 74 6.58 9.69 4.13
N GLU A 75 6.99 8.94 3.12
CA GLU A 75 6.37 7.68 2.74
C GLU A 75 7.44 6.61 2.58
N GLY A 76 7.14 5.41 3.07
CA GLY A 76 7.96 4.22 2.86
C GLY A 76 7.09 3.08 2.37
N CYS A 77 7.70 1.97 2.00
CA CYS A 77 7.01 0.79 1.50
C CYS A 77 7.65 -0.47 2.07
N LEU A 78 6.83 -1.43 2.49
CA LEU A 78 7.32 -2.73 2.99
C LEU A 78 8.14 -3.48 1.93
N SER A 79 7.87 -3.25 0.64
CA SER A 79 8.64 -3.81 -0.48
C SER A 79 10.01 -3.16 -0.69
N PHE A 80 10.29 -2.02 -0.03
CA PHE A 80 11.56 -1.30 -0.06
C PHE A 80 12.03 -0.97 1.36
N PRO A 81 12.46 -1.98 2.13
CA PRO A 81 12.77 -1.79 3.54
C PRO A 81 13.82 -0.72 3.80
N GLY A 82 13.55 0.17 4.74
CA GLY A 82 14.48 1.21 5.19
C GLY A 82 14.53 2.46 4.32
N LEU A 83 13.76 2.53 3.24
CA LEU A 83 13.69 3.71 2.37
C LEU A 83 12.49 4.58 2.74
N VAL A 84 12.77 5.86 3.01
CA VAL A 84 11.76 6.89 3.32
C VAL A 84 12.07 8.14 2.53
N TYR A 85 11.07 8.65 1.81
CA TYR A 85 11.19 9.88 1.03
C TYR A 85 9.88 10.66 1.09
N PRO A 86 9.94 12.01 1.02
CA PRO A 86 8.73 12.81 0.91
C PRO A 86 8.02 12.56 -0.43
N VAL A 87 6.72 12.33 -0.36
CA VAL A 87 5.86 12.07 -1.53
C VAL A 87 4.62 12.95 -1.43
N LYS A 88 4.27 13.62 -2.51
CA LYS A 88 3.00 14.36 -2.61
C LYS A 88 1.85 13.40 -2.86
N ARG A 89 0.80 13.56 -2.07
CA ARG A 89 -0.46 12.83 -2.19
C ARG A 89 -1.63 13.79 -2.05
N ALA A 90 -2.80 13.40 -2.56
CA ALA A 90 -4.03 14.09 -2.19
C ALA A 90 -4.22 14.03 -0.66
N TRP A 91 -4.63 15.15 -0.07
CA TRP A 91 -4.87 15.22 1.38
C TRP A 91 -6.05 14.38 1.83
N GLY A 92 -7.08 14.27 0.98
CA GLY A 92 -8.28 13.50 1.25
C GLY A 92 -8.64 12.54 0.12
N VAL A 93 -9.32 11.47 0.46
CA VAL A 93 -9.80 10.46 -0.48
C VAL A 93 -11.18 9.97 -0.11
N VAL A 94 -12.01 9.73 -1.13
CA VAL A 94 -13.22 8.91 -1.03
C VAL A 94 -12.97 7.66 -1.87
N ALA A 95 -12.83 6.52 -1.24
CA ALA A 95 -12.57 5.25 -1.88
C ALA A 95 -13.83 4.40 -1.89
N LYS A 96 -14.23 3.94 -3.06
CA LYS A 96 -15.37 3.03 -3.25
C LYS A 96 -14.86 1.70 -3.77
N GLY A 97 -15.44 0.63 -3.25
CA GLY A 97 -15.10 -0.72 -3.67
C GLY A 97 -16.03 -1.72 -3.01
N PHE A 98 -15.50 -2.90 -2.72
CA PHE A 98 -16.27 -4.01 -2.15
C PHE A 98 -15.52 -4.60 -0.95
N ASN A 99 -16.26 -5.18 -0.02
CA ASN A 99 -15.68 -6.05 0.99
C ASN A 99 -15.54 -7.49 0.46
N MET A 100 -14.97 -8.38 1.29
CA MET A 100 -14.74 -9.78 0.90
C MET A 100 -16.01 -10.61 0.70
N TYR A 101 -17.15 -10.06 1.06
CA TYR A 101 -18.48 -10.70 0.83
C TYR A 101 -19.18 -10.17 -0.42
N GLY A 102 -18.58 -9.21 -1.14
CA GLY A 102 -19.14 -8.62 -2.33
C GLY A 102 -20.09 -7.45 -2.07
N ASP A 103 -20.17 -6.97 -0.83
CA ASP A 103 -21.00 -5.81 -0.50
C ASP A 103 -20.24 -4.51 -0.85
N PRO A 104 -20.94 -3.51 -1.46
CA PRO A 104 -20.34 -2.21 -1.70
C PRO A 104 -19.94 -1.51 -0.40
N VAL A 105 -18.75 -0.93 -0.38
CA VAL A 105 -18.27 -0.15 0.75
C VAL A 105 -17.66 1.18 0.28
N THR A 106 -17.74 2.19 1.14
CA THR A 106 -17.12 3.50 0.91
C THR A 106 -16.25 3.83 2.11
N VAL A 107 -15.01 4.21 1.86
CA VAL A 107 -14.06 4.64 2.89
C VAL A 107 -13.66 6.07 2.59
N GLU A 108 -13.90 6.95 3.55
CA GLU A 108 -13.45 8.34 3.51
C GLU A 108 -12.31 8.55 4.46
N GLY A 109 -11.26 9.22 4.03
CA GLY A 109 -10.11 9.47 4.85
C GLY A 109 -9.34 10.71 4.45
N THR A 110 -8.55 11.20 5.40
CA THR A 110 -7.65 12.33 5.23
C THR A 110 -6.29 11.96 5.80
N GLU A 111 -5.27 12.76 5.48
CA GLU A 111 -3.93 12.63 6.04
C GLU A 111 -3.36 11.21 5.83
N LEU A 112 -2.97 10.52 6.90
CA LEU A 112 -2.30 9.22 6.82
C LEU A 112 -3.18 8.15 6.18
N LEU A 113 -4.47 8.10 6.50
CA LEU A 113 -5.40 7.15 5.88
C LEU A 113 -5.54 7.39 4.38
N ALA A 114 -5.69 8.65 3.96
CA ALA A 114 -5.75 8.99 2.54
C ALA A 114 -4.46 8.61 1.81
N ARG A 115 -3.30 8.85 2.42
CA ARG A 115 -1.99 8.47 1.89
C ARG A 115 -1.86 6.96 1.73
N CYS A 116 -2.24 6.21 2.74
CA CYS A 116 -2.23 4.75 2.72
C CYS A 116 -3.11 4.18 1.60
N ILE A 117 -4.34 4.62 1.50
CA ILE A 117 -5.27 4.16 0.46
C ILE A 117 -4.74 4.44 -0.95
N GLN A 118 -4.15 5.62 -1.18
CA GLN A 118 -3.55 5.96 -2.46
C GLN A 118 -2.32 5.10 -2.77
N HIS A 119 -1.46 4.87 -1.78
CA HIS A 119 -0.26 4.04 -1.92
C HIS A 119 -0.64 2.58 -2.26
N GLU A 120 -1.60 2.00 -1.56
CA GLU A 120 -2.05 0.63 -1.81
C GLU A 120 -2.78 0.49 -3.16
N THR A 121 -3.58 1.48 -3.54
CA THR A 121 -4.22 1.50 -4.86
C THR A 121 -3.18 1.59 -5.98
N ASP A 122 -2.11 2.38 -5.79
CA ASP A 122 -0.99 2.43 -6.73
C ASP A 122 -0.37 1.03 -6.95
N HIS A 123 -0.17 0.25 -5.89
CA HIS A 123 0.30 -1.14 -6.04
C HIS A 123 -0.61 -1.98 -6.95
N LEU A 124 -1.92 -1.78 -6.87
CA LEU A 124 -2.88 -2.47 -7.73
C LEU A 124 -2.79 -2.03 -9.19
N ASP A 125 -2.32 -0.82 -9.44
CA ASP A 125 -2.12 -0.26 -10.78
C ASP A 125 -0.69 -0.48 -11.31
N GLY A 126 0.16 -1.18 -10.57
CA GLY A 126 1.56 -1.41 -10.94
C GLY A 126 2.45 -0.17 -10.77
N VAL A 127 2.03 0.77 -9.94
CA VAL A 127 2.73 2.02 -9.63
C VAL A 127 3.39 1.92 -8.26
N LEU A 128 4.63 2.34 -8.16
CA LEU A 128 5.39 2.35 -6.92
C LEU A 128 5.54 3.80 -6.41
N PHE A 129 5.75 3.95 -5.10
CA PHE A 129 5.87 5.28 -4.50
C PHE A 129 7.04 6.10 -5.07
N ILE A 130 8.10 5.44 -5.55
CA ILE A 130 9.22 6.09 -6.26
C ILE A 130 8.78 6.77 -7.56
N ASP A 131 7.69 6.32 -8.18
CA ASP A 131 7.14 6.93 -9.40
C ASP A 131 6.43 8.25 -9.12
N ARG A 132 6.10 8.51 -7.86
CA ARG A 132 5.45 9.75 -7.39
C ARG A 132 6.46 10.81 -6.93
N MET A 133 7.75 10.49 -6.94
CA MET A 133 8.84 11.39 -6.56
C MET A 133 9.25 12.29 -7.72
N ASP A 134 9.87 13.45 -7.40
CA ASP A 134 10.57 14.24 -8.41
C ASP A 134 11.81 13.48 -8.94
N ASP A 135 12.38 13.97 -10.05
CA ASP A 135 13.49 13.28 -10.73
C ASP A 135 14.74 13.14 -9.82
N ALA A 136 15.04 14.15 -9.01
CA ALA A 136 16.20 14.14 -8.13
C ALA A 136 16.02 13.12 -7.00
N GLN A 137 14.85 13.10 -6.36
CA GLN A 137 14.48 12.15 -5.32
C GLN A 137 14.44 10.72 -5.86
N ARG A 138 13.84 10.53 -7.03
CA ARG A 138 13.78 9.23 -7.69
C ARG A 138 15.16 8.67 -7.99
N LYS A 139 16.07 9.50 -8.49
CA LYS A 139 17.44 9.10 -8.76
C LYS A 139 18.16 8.68 -7.48
N ALA A 140 18.00 9.44 -6.39
CA ALA A 140 18.57 9.10 -5.09
C ALA A 140 17.97 7.80 -4.54
N ALA A 141 16.65 7.61 -4.63
CA ALA A 141 15.97 6.40 -4.21
C ALA A 141 16.44 5.18 -4.99
N MET A 142 16.55 5.29 -6.31
CA MET A 142 17.03 4.19 -7.16
C MET A 142 18.47 3.80 -6.85
N LYS A 143 19.31 4.77 -6.52
CA LYS A 143 20.68 4.49 -6.05
C LYS A 143 20.65 3.75 -4.71
N ALA A 144 19.88 4.25 -3.75
CA ALA A 144 19.75 3.60 -2.45
C ALA A 144 19.20 2.17 -2.55
N ILE A 145 18.28 1.90 -3.46
CA ILE A 145 17.75 0.55 -3.73
C ILE A 145 18.87 -0.37 -4.22
N ARG A 146 19.67 0.08 -5.18
CA ARG A 146 20.80 -0.72 -5.72
C ARG A 146 21.87 -1.00 -4.67
N ASP A 147 22.11 -0.05 -3.79
CA ASP A 147 23.14 -0.15 -2.74
C ASP A 147 22.62 -0.84 -1.47
N ALA A 148 21.33 -1.18 -1.40
CA ALA A 148 20.73 -1.78 -0.22
C ALA A 148 21.21 -3.23 -0.01
N GLU A 149 21.40 -3.61 1.24
CA GLU A 149 21.84 -4.97 1.62
C GLU A 149 20.89 -6.06 1.16
N TRP A 150 19.58 -5.73 1.03
CA TRP A 150 18.56 -6.67 0.59
C TRP A 150 18.39 -6.74 -0.93
N TRP A 151 19.12 -5.91 -1.69
CA TRP A 151 19.02 -5.91 -3.16
C TRP A 151 19.53 -7.23 -3.71
N GLY A 152 18.70 -7.90 -4.51
CA GLY A 152 19.01 -9.21 -5.07
C GLY A 152 18.82 -10.38 -4.11
N ASP A 153 18.40 -10.13 -2.87
CA ASP A 153 18.10 -11.18 -1.90
C ASP A 153 16.80 -11.92 -2.31
N PRO A 154 16.85 -13.24 -2.48
CA PRO A 154 15.68 -14.01 -2.87
C PRO A 154 14.60 -14.10 -1.77
N VAL A 155 14.97 -13.82 -0.53
CA VAL A 155 14.05 -13.87 0.61
C VAL A 155 13.77 -12.45 1.08
N PRO A 156 12.52 -11.95 0.98
CA PRO A 156 12.17 -10.65 1.52
C PRO A 156 12.44 -10.58 3.02
N ARG A 157 13.21 -9.58 3.44
CA ARG A 157 13.42 -9.29 4.85
C ARG A 157 12.44 -8.23 5.28
N VAL A 158 11.50 -8.61 6.12
CA VAL A 158 10.61 -7.66 6.78
C VAL A 158 11.38 -6.97 7.89
N ARG A 159 11.46 -5.64 7.84
CA ARG A 159 12.09 -4.82 8.86
C ARG A 159 11.04 -3.94 9.54
N VAL A 160 11.41 -3.39 10.69
CA VAL A 160 10.57 -2.40 11.38
C VAL A 160 10.28 -1.24 10.43
N SER A 161 9.05 -0.78 10.44
CA SER A 161 8.59 0.32 9.61
C SER A 161 9.50 1.54 9.70
N PRO A 162 9.82 2.19 8.57
CA PRO A 162 10.57 3.43 8.55
C PRO A 162 9.76 4.64 9.04
N HIS A 163 8.44 4.54 9.17
CA HIS A 163 7.60 5.65 9.62
C HIS A 163 7.72 5.88 11.12
N LYS A 164 8.14 7.07 11.50
CA LYS A 164 8.36 7.44 12.90
C LYS A 164 7.06 7.71 13.65
N THR A 165 6.02 8.14 12.97
CA THR A 165 4.80 8.67 13.59
C THR A 165 3.98 7.59 14.29
N HIS A 166 3.93 6.38 13.72
CA HIS A 166 3.18 5.25 14.30
C HIS A 166 3.96 3.94 14.19
N GLY A 167 5.21 3.97 13.78
CA GLY A 167 6.02 2.78 13.57
C GLY A 167 5.53 1.89 12.42
N GLN A 168 4.81 2.45 11.45
CA GLN A 168 4.17 1.71 10.36
C GLN A 168 4.68 2.16 8.99
N ALA A 169 4.86 1.21 8.06
CA ALA A 169 5.08 1.43 6.63
C ALA A 169 3.84 1.02 5.83
N PHE A 170 3.74 1.57 4.66
CA PHE A 170 2.70 1.19 3.70
C PHE A 170 3.10 -0.01 2.87
#